data_4ddd1bf5a1fd7b48a3a0ac3fcc245dbc
#
_entry.id   4ddd1bf5a1fd7b48a3a0ac3fcc245dbc
#
_cell.length_a   1.000
_cell.length_b   1.000
_cell.length_c   1.000
_cell.angle_alpha   90.00
_cell.angle_beta   90.00
_cell.angle_gamma   90.00
#
_symmetry.space_group_name_H-M   'P 1'
#
loop_
_entity.id
_entity.type
_entity.pdbx_description
1 polymer ?
#
loop_
_entity_poly.entity_id
_entity_poly.type
_entity_poly.pdbx_seq_one_letter_code
_entity_poly.pdbx_strand_id
1 'polypeptide(L)'
;MELELEPLRLPSDNERPFVIAGPCSAETEEQVMTTARQLANYGCHMFRAGIWKPRTKPGGFEGNGEKALPWMQQVKKETGMLTATEVATPEHVELALKYGIDVLWVGARTTANPFAMQALADALKGTDVPVLVKNPTNPDLELWIGALERLNLAGIKRLGAIHRGFSSYDNKIYRNLPTWQIPIELHRRIPDLPIINDPSHIGGRRELIAPLCQQAMDLGFDGLIVESHCDPDKAWSDAKQQVTPDVLDYILSLLVIRDETVTTEGIVQLRKQIDEIDNQR
;
A
#
# COMPACT_ATOMS: atom_id res chain seq x y z
N MET A 1 -16.25 -2.37 -17.04
CA MET A 1 -17.30 -1.53 -16.40
C MET A 1 -16.62 -0.25 -15.92
N GLU A 2 -17.28 0.90 -15.96
CA GLU A 2 -16.76 2.13 -15.37
C GLU A 2 -17.01 2.08 -13.86
N LEU A 3 -15.95 2.34 -13.05
CA LEU A 3 -16.09 2.36 -11.59
C LEU A 3 -16.64 3.72 -11.15
N GLU A 4 -17.59 3.71 -10.24
CA GLU A 4 -18.05 4.91 -9.54
C GLU A 4 -17.13 5.18 -8.34
N LEU A 5 -16.14 6.04 -8.53
CA LEU A 5 -15.15 6.34 -7.49
C LEU A 5 -15.45 7.66 -6.77
N GLU A 6 -15.16 7.69 -5.47
CA GLU A 6 -15.12 8.88 -4.64
C GLU A 6 -13.70 9.03 -4.05
N PRO A 7 -13.25 10.27 -3.78
CA PRO A 7 -11.96 10.50 -3.13
C PRO A 7 -11.81 9.68 -1.83
N LEU A 8 -10.62 9.16 -1.58
CA LEU A 8 -10.34 8.39 -0.35
C LEU A 8 -10.56 9.22 0.92
N ARG A 9 -10.55 10.57 0.82
CA ARG A 9 -10.69 11.52 1.94
C ARG A 9 -9.64 11.27 3.03
N LEU A 10 -8.41 11.06 2.60
CA LEU A 10 -7.27 10.91 3.49
C LEU A 10 -6.69 12.29 3.85
N PRO A 11 -6.02 12.47 5.01
CA PRO A 11 -5.56 13.77 5.48
C PRO A 11 -4.62 14.52 4.54
N SER A 12 -4.07 13.84 3.54
CA SER A 12 -3.09 14.36 2.59
C SER A 12 -3.52 14.18 1.12
N ASP A 13 -4.81 14.26 0.83
CA ASP A 13 -5.33 14.03 -0.54
C ASP A 13 -4.66 14.93 -1.62
N ASN A 14 -3.90 15.96 -1.21
CA ASN A 14 -3.17 16.86 -2.10
C ASN A 14 -1.64 16.78 -1.96
N GLU A 15 -1.11 15.88 -1.12
CA GLU A 15 0.32 15.74 -0.88
C GLU A 15 0.82 14.38 -1.40
N ARG A 16 1.82 14.40 -2.29
CA ARG A 16 2.52 13.22 -2.75
C ARG A 16 3.91 13.12 -2.11
N PRO A 17 4.32 11.92 -1.71
CA PRO A 17 3.49 10.72 -1.60
C PRO A 17 2.62 10.73 -0.35
N PHE A 18 1.41 10.21 -0.45
CA PHE A 18 0.66 9.78 0.73
C PHE A 18 1.38 8.58 1.38
N VAL A 19 1.66 8.64 2.68
CA VAL A 19 2.47 7.62 3.36
C VAL A 19 1.65 6.82 4.36
N ILE A 20 1.65 5.51 4.14
CA ILE A 20 1.13 4.50 5.08
C ILE A 20 2.35 3.73 5.62
N ALA A 21 2.60 3.76 6.92
CA ALA A 21 3.74 3.07 7.50
C ALA A 21 3.41 2.37 8.82
N GLY A 22 4.18 1.35 9.14
CA GLY A 22 4.05 0.58 10.38
C GLY A 22 4.52 -0.85 10.21
N PRO A 23 4.49 -1.67 11.27
CA PRO A 23 5.11 -2.98 11.24
C PRO A 23 4.36 -3.97 10.33
N CYS A 24 5.07 -4.98 9.86
CA CYS A 24 4.48 -6.11 9.15
C CYS A 24 3.34 -6.75 9.97
N SER A 25 3.57 -6.94 11.26
CA SER A 25 2.60 -7.52 12.21
C SER A 25 2.50 -6.70 13.48
N ALA A 26 1.30 -6.63 14.07
CA ALA A 26 1.11 -6.21 15.45
C ALA A 26 1.52 -7.37 16.39
N GLU A 27 2.70 -7.25 16.98
CA GLU A 27 3.33 -8.34 17.75
C GLU A 27 3.05 -8.23 19.24
N THR A 28 3.34 -7.05 19.80
CA THR A 28 3.03 -6.67 21.18
C THR A 28 2.52 -5.23 21.22
N GLU A 29 1.79 -4.88 22.27
CA GLU A 29 1.32 -3.50 22.48
C GLU A 29 2.50 -2.51 22.50
N GLU A 30 3.57 -2.86 23.22
CA GLU A 30 4.78 -2.03 23.32
C GLU A 30 5.43 -1.78 21.94
N GLN A 31 5.57 -2.83 21.13
CA GLN A 31 6.12 -2.74 19.78
C GLN A 31 5.24 -1.84 18.88
N VAL A 32 3.93 -2.02 18.90
CA VAL A 32 2.97 -1.21 18.13
C VAL A 32 3.05 0.25 18.55
N MET A 33 2.95 0.55 19.84
CA MET A 33 2.94 1.91 20.36
C MET A 33 4.27 2.62 20.15
N THR A 34 5.40 1.92 20.35
CA THR A 34 6.74 2.49 20.14
C THR A 34 6.93 2.87 18.67
N THR A 35 6.57 1.96 17.76
CA THR A 35 6.65 2.23 16.31
C THR A 35 5.74 3.40 15.91
N ALA A 36 4.51 3.42 16.43
CA ALA A 36 3.54 4.47 16.10
C ALA A 36 3.99 5.87 16.57
N ARG A 37 4.51 5.99 17.80
CA ARG A 37 5.04 7.27 18.32
C ARG A 37 6.18 7.80 17.49
N GLN A 38 7.12 6.92 17.10
CA GLN A 38 8.24 7.30 16.25
C GLN A 38 7.76 7.78 14.87
N LEU A 39 6.84 7.05 14.23
CA LEU A 39 6.28 7.43 12.92
C LEU A 39 5.50 8.74 12.98
N ALA A 40 4.74 9.00 14.04
CA ALA A 40 4.01 10.25 14.23
C ALA A 40 4.96 11.46 14.29
N ASN A 41 6.15 11.31 14.90
CA ASN A 41 7.16 12.37 14.95
C ASN A 41 7.73 12.74 13.58
N TYR A 42 7.63 11.85 12.60
CA TYR A 42 8.08 12.05 11.23
C TYR A 42 6.95 12.40 10.24
N GLY A 43 5.76 12.75 10.74
CA GLY A 43 4.65 13.19 9.89
C GLY A 43 4.00 12.08 9.07
N CYS A 44 4.07 10.83 9.51
CA CYS A 44 3.35 9.74 8.86
C CYS A 44 1.83 9.96 8.95
N HIS A 45 1.11 9.77 7.86
CA HIS A 45 -0.32 10.06 7.76
C HIS A 45 -1.18 8.92 8.30
N MET A 46 -0.77 7.68 8.09
CA MET A 46 -1.54 6.50 8.45
C MET A 46 -0.65 5.40 8.99
N PHE A 47 -1.03 4.87 10.15
CA PHE A 47 -0.37 3.71 10.74
C PHE A 47 -0.98 2.42 10.24
N ARG A 48 -0.15 1.50 9.75
CA ARG A 48 -0.55 0.15 9.36
C ARG A 48 0.01 -0.90 10.31
N ALA A 49 -0.75 -1.95 10.58
CA ALA A 49 -0.21 -3.18 11.15
C ALA A 49 -1.04 -4.40 10.70
N GLY A 50 -0.38 -5.51 10.41
CA GLY A 50 -1.08 -6.76 10.14
C GLY A 50 -1.58 -7.40 11.44
N ILE A 51 -2.90 -7.54 11.57
CA ILE A 51 -3.56 -8.14 12.74
C ILE A 51 -3.71 -9.64 12.53
N TRP A 52 -4.07 -10.06 11.33
CA TRP A 52 -4.15 -11.44 10.86
C TRP A 52 -3.11 -11.66 9.78
N LYS A 53 -2.38 -12.76 9.83
CA LYS A 53 -1.27 -13.05 8.91
C LYS A 53 -1.47 -14.38 8.20
N PRO A 54 -1.93 -14.38 6.93
CA PRO A 54 -1.98 -15.60 6.15
C PRO A 54 -0.56 -16.09 5.84
N ARG A 55 -0.16 -17.22 6.40
CA ARG A 55 1.17 -17.77 6.19
C ARG A 55 1.20 -18.79 5.08
N THR A 56 2.24 -18.76 4.25
CA THR A 56 2.47 -19.77 3.21
C THR A 56 2.81 -21.13 3.80
N LYS A 57 3.54 -21.13 4.93
CA LYS A 57 3.91 -22.33 5.66
C LYS A 57 3.29 -22.29 7.06
N PRO A 58 2.77 -23.41 7.57
CA PRO A 58 2.28 -23.48 8.95
C PRO A 58 3.41 -23.31 9.95
N GLY A 59 3.07 -22.94 11.19
CA GLY A 59 4.02 -22.82 12.29
C GLY A 59 4.71 -21.46 12.42
N GLY A 60 4.43 -20.48 11.54
CA GLY A 60 4.84 -19.09 11.73
C GLY A 60 3.85 -18.31 12.59
N PHE A 61 4.23 -17.07 12.96
CA PHE A 61 3.33 -16.16 13.69
C PHE A 61 2.16 -15.75 12.77
N GLU A 62 0.93 -16.10 13.17
CA GLU A 62 -0.30 -15.90 12.38
C GLU A 62 -1.05 -14.61 12.75
N GLY A 63 -0.46 -13.78 13.61
CA GLY A 63 -1.07 -12.56 14.13
C GLY A 63 -1.75 -12.77 15.48
N ASN A 64 -2.08 -11.68 16.14
CA ASN A 64 -2.76 -11.68 17.44
C ASN A 64 -4.29 -11.62 17.33
N GLY A 65 -4.83 -11.45 16.11
CA GLY A 65 -6.25 -11.35 15.88
C GLY A 65 -6.91 -10.19 16.66
N GLU A 66 -8.14 -10.37 17.10
CA GLU A 66 -8.92 -9.36 17.82
C GLU A 66 -8.17 -8.72 19.00
N LYS A 67 -7.28 -9.47 19.66
CA LYS A 67 -6.49 -8.98 20.80
C LYS A 67 -5.63 -7.75 20.47
N ALA A 68 -5.20 -7.58 19.21
CA ALA A 68 -4.37 -6.46 18.81
C ALA A 68 -5.17 -5.23 18.32
N LEU A 69 -6.48 -5.36 18.11
CA LEU A 69 -7.32 -4.25 17.66
C LEU A 69 -7.40 -3.09 18.68
N PRO A 70 -7.49 -3.33 20.02
CA PRO A 70 -7.38 -2.26 21.00
C PRO A 70 -6.07 -1.46 20.91
N TRP A 71 -4.97 -2.09 20.52
CA TRP A 71 -3.69 -1.38 20.33
C TRP A 71 -3.77 -0.39 19.15
N MET A 72 -4.46 -0.76 18.08
CA MET A 72 -4.72 0.14 16.95
C MET A 72 -5.59 1.35 17.35
N GLN A 73 -6.61 1.13 18.19
CA GLN A 73 -7.39 2.23 18.76
C GLN A 73 -6.52 3.16 19.61
N GLN A 74 -5.61 2.60 20.40
CA GLN A 74 -4.69 3.39 21.22
C GLN A 74 -3.72 4.22 20.35
N VAL A 75 -3.21 3.65 19.25
CA VAL A 75 -2.41 4.40 18.27
C VAL A 75 -3.17 5.63 17.79
N LYS A 76 -4.39 5.46 17.29
CA LYS A 76 -5.22 6.56 16.81
C LYS A 76 -5.46 7.63 17.90
N LYS A 77 -5.79 7.20 19.11
CA LYS A 77 -6.05 8.10 20.23
C LYS A 77 -4.82 8.91 20.63
N GLU A 78 -3.64 8.29 20.63
CA GLU A 78 -2.41 8.90 21.14
C GLU A 78 -1.69 9.74 20.07
N THR A 79 -1.71 9.31 18.81
CA THR A 79 -0.94 9.94 17.74
C THR A 79 -1.77 10.78 16.78
N GLY A 80 -3.07 10.57 16.74
CA GLY A 80 -3.96 11.21 15.74
C GLY A 80 -3.86 10.60 14.32
N MET A 81 -2.94 9.68 14.08
CA MET A 81 -2.84 9.00 12.78
C MET A 81 -4.09 8.16 12.52
N LEU A 82 -4.50 8.06 11.26
CA LEU A 82 -5.45 7.05 10.82
C LEU A 82 -4.83 5.65 10.97
N THR A 83 -5.68 4.65 11.10
CA THR A 83 -5.25 3.27 11.25
C THR A 83 -5.72 2.39 10.11
N ALA A 84 -4.87 1.45 9.68
CA ALA A 84 -5.18 0.51 8.62
C ALA A 84 -4.77 -0.92 8.98
N THR A 85 -5.54 -1.90 8.51
CA THR A 85 -5.21 -3.33 8.64
C THR A 85 -5.70 -4.18 7.47
N GLU A 86 -5.09 -5.37 7.30
CA GLU A 86 -5.51 -6.36 6.32
C GLU A 86 -6.78 -7.07 6.77
N VAL A 87 -7.71 -7.27 5.83
CA VAL A 87 -8.88 -8.13 6.01
C VAL A 87 -8.92 -9.21 4.94
N ALA A 88 -9.36 -10.41 5.29
CA ALA A 88 -9.43 -11.55 4.39
C ALA A 88 -10.74 -12.34 4.50
N THR A 89 -11.55 -12.08 5.53
CA THR A 89 -12.83 -12.74 5.79
C THR A 89 -13.88 -11.72 6.25
N PRO A 90 -15.17 -12.02 6.13
CA PRO A 90 -16.25 -11.19 6.69
C PRO A 90 -16.06 -10.88 8.18
N GLU A 91 -15.64 -11.86 8.98
CA GLU A 91 -15.36 -11.69 10.41
C GLU A 91 -14.26 -10.63 10.66
N HIS A 92 -13.21 -10.63 9.84
CA HIS A 92 -12.16 -9.60 9.94
C HIS A 92 -12.72 -8.19 9.66
N VAL A 93 -13.63 -8.06 8.69
CA VAL A 93 -14.30 -6.79 8.39
C VAL A 93 -15.14 -6.34 9.58
N GLU A 94 -16.00 -7.21 10.12
CA GLU A 94 -16.86 -6.90 11.26
C GLU A 94 -16.05 -6.43 12.47
N LEU A 95 -14.98 -7.16 12.81
CA LEU A 95 -14.10 -6.81 13.92
C LEU A 95 -13.36 -5.49 13.67
N ALA A 96 -12.78 -5.29 12.49
CA ALA A 96 -12.08 -4.06 12.16
C ALA A 96 -13.00 -2.84 12.25
N LEU A 97 -14.23 -2.93 11.73
CA LEU A 97 -15.23 -1.87 11.83
C LEU A 97 -15.68 -1.63 13.27
N LYS A 98 -15.93 -2.70 14.04
CA LYS A 98 -16.28 -2.63 15.47
C LYS A 98 -15.24 -1.86 16.28
N TYR A 99 -13.97 -2.04 15.98
CA TYR A 99 -12.86 -1.37 16.66
C TYR A 99 -12.46 -0.03 16.02
N GLY A 100 -13.19 0.44 14.99
CA GLY A 100 -13.01 1.75 14.39
C GLY A 100 -11.72 1.91 13.60
N ILE A 101 -11.28 0.85 12.92
CA ILE A 101 -10.19 0.93 11.94
C ILE A 101 -10.65 1.83 10.77
N ASP A 102 -9.81 2.78 10.38
CA ASP A 102 -10.17 3.82 9.42
C ASP A 102 -10.11 3.37 7.97
N VAL A 103 -9.16 2.49 7.63
CA VAL A 103 -8.93 1.99 6.27
C VAL A 103 -8.67 0.50 6.30
N LEU A 104 -9.27 -0.22 5.38
CA LEU A 104 -9.04 -1.66 5.23
C LEU A 104 -8.23 -1.94 3.96
N TRP A 105 -7.34 -2.92 4.00
CA TRP A 105 -6.80 -3.41 2.74
C TRP A 105 -7.02 -4.91 2.55
N VAL A 106 -7.18 -5.30 1.29
CA VAL A 106 -7.31 -6.70 0.89
C VAL A 106 -5.95 -7.21 0.44
N GLY A 107 -5.50 -8.31 1.02
CA GLY A 107 -4.21 -8.92 0.71
C GLY A 107 -4.19 -9.62 -0.65
N ALA A 108 -3.01 -9.73 -1.26
CA ALA A 108 -2.82 -10.27 -2.60
C ALA A 108 -3.36 -11.69 -2.81
N ARG A 109 -3.32 -12.55 -1.79
CA ARG A 109 -3.88 -13.92 -1.86
C ARG A 109 -5.40 -13.92 -1.84
N THR A 110 -6.00 -13.00 -1.10
CA THR A 110 -7.45 -12.80 -1.06
C THR A 110 -7.95 -12.21 -2.37
N THR A 111 -7.24 -11.20 -2.91
CA THR A 111 -7.55 -10.61 -4.22
C THR A 111 -7.52 -11.64 -5.35
N ALA A 112 -6.64 -12.64 -5.27
CA ALA A 112 -6.56 -13.73 -6.24
C ALA A 112 -7.74 -14.73 -6.17
N ASN A 113 -8.65 -14.57 -5.21
CA ASN A 113 -9.78 -15.49 -5.01
C ASN A 113 -11.12 -14.75 -5.15
N PRO A 114 -11.84 -14.91 -6.31
CA PRO A 114 -13.11 -14.22 -6.54
C PRO A 114 -14.20 -14.54 -5.51
N PHE A 115 -14.23 -15.74 -4.91
CA PHE A 115 -15.18 -16.09 -3.87
C PHE A 115 -14.91 -15.32 -2.57
N ALA A 116 -13.64 -15.23 -2.18
CA ALA A 116 -13.24 -14.44 -1.01
C ALA A 116 -13.52 -12.94 -1.23
N MET A 117 -13.24 -12.42 -2.43
CA MET A 117 -13.55 -11.04 -2.78
C MET A 117 -15.06 -10.76 -2.74
N GLN A 118 -15.90 -11.70 -3.20
CA GLN A 118 -17.36 -11.54 -3.10
C GLN A 118 -17.82 -11.53 -1.63
N ALA A 119 -17.30 -12.43 -0.82
CA ALA A 119 -17.65 -12.48 0.61
C ALA A 119 -17.26 -11.18 1.35
N LEU A 120 -16.10 -10.59 1.01
CA LEU A 120 -15.69 -9.29 1.54
C LEU A 120 -16.58 -8.15 1.05
N ALA A 121 -16.93 -8.15 -0.25
CA ALA A 121 -17.84 -7.16 -0.82
C ALA A 121 -19.21 -7.17 -0.13
N ASP A 122 -19.74 -8.36 0.12
CA ASP A 122 -21.02 -8.55 0.82
C ASP A 122 -20.94 -8.05 2.28
N ALA A 123 -19.84 -8.32 2.99
CA ALA A 123 -19.62 -7.85 4.36
C ALA A 123 -19.42 -6.33 4.48
N LEU A 124 -18.89 -5.70 3.44
CA LEU A 124 -18.64 -4.25 3.40
C LEU A 124 -19.87 -3.45 2.94
N LYS A 125 -20.89 -4.11 2.42
CA LYS A 125 -22.09 -3.46 1.87
C LYS A 125 -22.74 -2.52 2.89
N GLY A 126 -22.98 -1.28 2.48
CA GLY A 126 -23.60 -0.25 3.32
C GLY A 126 -22.62 0.47 4.26
N THR A 127 -21.33 0.17 4.18
CA THR A 127 -20.27 0.93 4.87
C THR A 127 -19.67 2.00 3.96
N ASP A 128 -19.06 3.03 4.56
CA ASP A 128 -18.33 4.09 3.85
C ASP A 128 -16.81 4.02 4.14
N VAL A 129 -16.31 2.84 4.56
CA VAL A 129 -14.89 2.66 4.86
C VAL A 129 -14.07 2.59 3.57
N PRO A 130 -12.95 3.32 3.45
CA PRO A 130 -12.03 3.19 2.33
C PRO A 130 -11.41 1.79 2.27
N VAL A 131 -11.31 1.23 1.07
CA VAL A 131 -10.73 -0.10 0.88
C VAL A 131 -9.62 -0.04 -0.17
N LEU A 132 -8.42 -0.46 0.21
CA LEU A 132 -7.26 -0.58 -0.67
C LEU A 132 -7.10 -2.05 -1.11
N VAL A 133 -6.94 -2.29 -2.40
CA VAL A 133 -6.86 -3.65 -2.94
C VAL A 133 -5.45 -3.92 -3.47
N LYS A 134 -4.71 -4.83 -2.84
CA LYS A 134 -3.42 -5.30 -3.37
C LYS A 134 -3.63 -6.05 -4.68
N ASN A 135 -2.71 -5.89 -5.63
CA ASN A 135 -2.71 -6.75 -6.82
C ASN A 135 -2.68 -8.23 -6.43
N PRO A 136 -3.30 -9.13 -7.24
CA PRO A 136 -3.21 -10.57 -7.00
C PRO A 136 -1.77 -11.05 -7.06
N THR A 137 -1.49 -12.24 -6.51
CA THR A 137 -0.14 -12.82 -6.51
C THR A 137 0.38 -13.11 -7.91
N ASN A 138 -0.48 -13.55 -8.80
CA ASN A 138 -0.18 -13.76 -10.22
C ASN A 138 -0.30 -12.47 -11.03
N PRO A 139 0.45 -12.29 -12.13
CA PRO A 139 0.42 -11.10 -12.98
C PRO A 139 -0.82 -11.09 -13.89
N ASP A 140 -1.99 -10.81 -13.30
CA ASP A 140 -3.29 -10.83 -13.94
C ASP A 140 -4.03 -9.53 -13.65
N LEU A 141 -4.07 -8.62 -14.64
CA LEU A 141 -4.73 -7.32 -14.53
C LEU A 141 -6.26 -7.46 -14.44
N GLU A 142 -6.85 -8.36 -15.21
CA GLU A 142 -8.30 -8.54 -15.23
C GLU A 142 -8.83 -9.05 -13.88
N LEU A 143 -8.04 -9.92 -13.22
CA LEU A 143 -8.36 -10.38 -11.88
C LEU A 143 -8.28 -9.25 -10.84
N TRP A 144 -7.33 -8.32 -10.99
CA TRP A 144 -7.23 -7.15 -10.11
C TRP A 144 -8.39 -6.17 -10.33
N ILE A 145 -8.69 -5.85 -11.58
CA ILE A 145 -9.85 -5.01 -11.94
C ILE A 145 -11.15 -5.65 -11.44
N GLY A 146 -11.33 -6.95 -11.68
CA GLY A 146 -12.52 -7.68 -11.23
C GLY A 146 -12.72 -7.67 -9.70
N ALA A 147 -11.63 -7.65 -8.92
CA ALA A 147 -11.70 -7.48 -7.47
C ALA A 147 -12.20 -6.08 -7.07
N LEU A 148 -11.71 -5.02 -7.74
CA LEU A 148 -12.18 -3.64 -7.55
C LEU A 148 -13.66 -3.49 -7.95
N GLU A 149 -14.04 -4.05 -9.10
CA GLU A 149 -15.41 -4.02 -9.60
C GLU A 149 -16.40 -4.68 -8.62
N ARG A 150 -16.04 -5.82 -8.00
CA ARG A 150 -16.91 -6.49 -7.00
C ARG A 150 -17.19 -5.60 -5.80
N LEU A 151 -16.18 -4.92 -5.28
CA LEU A 151 -16.33 -3.98 -4.17
C LEU A 151 -17.18 -2.77 -4.59
N ASN A 152 -16.93 -2.23 -5.77
CA ASN A 152 -17.67 -1.08 -6.30
C ASN A 152 -19.15 -1.40 -6.54
N LEU A 153 -19.46 -2.57 -7.11
CA LEU A 153 -20.83 -3.07 -7.26
C LEU A 153 -21.56 -3.27 -5.91
N ALA A 154 -20.83 -3.58 -4.84
CA ALA A 154 -21.39 -3.65 -3.50
C ALA A 154 -21.63 -2.28 -2.85
N GLY A 155 -21.25 -1.19 -3.53
CA GLY A 155 -21.44 0.20 -3.10
C GLY A 155 -20.21 0.83 -2.46
N ILE A 156 -19.03 0.16 -2.46
CA ILE A 156 -17.80 0.74 -1.95
C ILE A 156 -17.20 1.64 -3.04
N LYS A 157 -17.26 2.95 -2.83
CA LYS A 157 -16.81 3.95 -3.80
C LYS A 157 -15.42 4.51 -3.48
N ARG A 158 -14.99 4.47 -2.21
CA ARG A 158 -13.66 4.92 -1.78
C ARG A 158 -12.67 3.78 -1.90
N LEU A 159 -12.17 3.57 -3.12
CA LEU A 159 -11.25 2.49 -3.48
C LEU A 159 -9.87 3.04 -3.84
N GLY A 160 -8.83 2.23 -3.58
CA GLY A 160 -7.49 2.45 -4.07
C GLY A 160 -6.81 1.13 -4.38
N ALA A 161 -5.76 1.16 -5.17
CA ALA A 161 -4.97 -0.01 -5.53
C ALA A 161 -3.62 0.00 -4.82
N ILE A 162 -3.14 -1.16 -4.36
CA ILE A 162 -1.78 -1.32 -3.83
C ILE A 162 -0.99 -2.24 -4.75
N HIS A 163 0.07 -1.70 -5.35
CA HIS A 163 1.02 -2.45 -6.14
C HIS A 163 2.13 -3.02 -5.24
N ARG A 164 2.16 -4.35 -5.08
CA ARG A 164 3.13 -5.08 -4.23
C ARG A 164 4.01 -6.06 -4.99
N GLY A 165 3.98 -6.02 -6.34
CA GLY A 165 4.67 -6.96 -7.20
C GLY A 165 3.94 -8.31 -7.33
N PHE A 166 4.46 -9.16 -8.21
CA PHE A 166 3.84 -10.42 -8.61
C PHE A 166 4.79 -11.59 -8.36
N SER A 167 4.23 -12.77 -8.08
CA SER A 167 5.00 -13.99 -7.92
C SER A 167 5.72 -14.37 -9.22
N SER A 168 6.99 -14.73 -9.09
CA SER A 168 7.80 -15.26 -10.18
C SER A 168 8.66 -16.40 -9.69
N TYR A 169 8.82 -17.45 -10.48
CA TYR A 169 9.60 -18.63 -10.11
C TYR A 169 11.11 -18.35 -10.10
N ASP A 170 11.62 -17.58 -11.08
CA ASP A 170 13.05 -17.34 -11.26
C ASP A 170 13.43 -15.86 -11.05
N ASN A 171 13.11 -15.32 -9.90
CA ASN A 171 13.46 -13.94 -9.55
C ASN A 171 14.49 -13.93 -8.42
N LYS A 172 15.70 -13.42 -8.71
CA LYS A 172 16.82 -13.33 -7.75
C LYS A 172 16.97 -11.95 -7.11
N ILE A 173 16.39 -10.92 -7.70
CA ILE A 173 16.57 -9.54 -7.27
C ILE A 173 15.45 -9.14 -6.30
N TYR A 174 14.20 -9.36 -6.69
CA TYR A 174 13.02 -8.96 -5.96
C TYR A 174 12.38 -10.15 -5.23
N ARG A 175 11.69 -9.89 -4.13
CA ARG A 175 10.80 -10.89 -3.52
C ARG A 175 9.59 -11.17 -4.41
N ASN A 176 9.04 -10.11 -4.99
CA ASN A 176 7.97 -10.17 -5.99
C ASN A 176 8.33 -9.26 -7.15
N LEU A 177 8.23 -9.77 -8.37
CA LEU A 177 8.60 -9.02 -9.57
C LEU A 177 7.68 -7.80 -9.73
N PRO A 178 8.19 -6.59 -9.90
CA PRO A 178 7.33 -5.40 -9.98
C PRO A 178 6.40 -5.38 -11.19
N THR A 179 6.83 -5.87 -12.35
CA THR A 179 6.03 -5.91 -13.60
C THR A 179 5.23 -4.61 -13.80
N TRP A 180 5.94 -3.49 -13.82
CA TRP A 180 5.39 -2.12 -13.81
C TRP A 180 4.34 -1.85 -14.89
N GLN A 181 4.36 -2.59 -15.99
CA GLN A 181 3.38 -2.49 -17.06
C GLN A 181 1.95 -2.72 -16.57
N ILE A 182 1.76 -3.59 -15.56
CA ILE A 182 0.41 -3.91 -15.05
C ILE A 182 -0.20 -2.72 -14.28
N PRO A 183 0.44 -2.13 -13.25
CA PRO A 183 -0.14 -0.97 -12.59
C PRO A 183 -0.20 0.28 -13.49
N ILE A 184 0.71 0.45 -14.46
CA ILE A 184 0.60 1.52 -15.47
C ILE A 184 -0.65 1.32 -16.31
N GLU A 185 -0.93 0.11 -16.77
CA GLU A 185 -2.13 -0.19 -17.56
C GLU A 185 -3.41 -0.08 -16.69
N LEU A 186 -3.35 -0.45 -15.41
CA LEU A 186 -4.44 -0.20 -14.46
C LEU A 186 -4.78 1.29 -14.38
N HIS A 187 -3.77 2.14 -14.17
CA HIS A 187 -3.95 3.60 -14.11
C HIS A 187 -4.50 4.17 -15.42
N ARG A 188 -4.02 3.68 -16.57
CA ARG A 188 -4.52 4.08 -17.88
C ARG A 188 -6.01 3.75 -18.06
N ARG A 189 -6.49 2.62 -17.54
CA ARG A 189 -7.91 2.19 -17.64
C ARG A 189 -8.80 2.86 -16.61
N ILE A 190 -8.27 3.17 -15.43
CA ILE A 190 -9.02 3.76 -14.32
C ILE A 190 -8.18 4.93 -13.74
N PRO A 191 -8.14 6.08 -14.44
CA PRO A 191 -7.25 7.19 -14.08
C PRO A 191 -7.55 7.82 -12.71
N ASP A 192 -8.79 7.76 -12.25
CA ASP A 192 -9.20 8.31 -10.95
C ASP A 192 -8.94 7.35 -9.76
N LEU A 193 -8.40 6.15 -10.01
CA LEU A 193 -8.08 5.19 -8.96
C LEU A 193 -6.68 5.46 -8.40
N PRO A 194 -6.55 5.86 -7.12
CA PRO A 194 -5.24 6.06 -6.50
C PRO A 194 -4.43 4.76 -6.48
N ILE A 195 -3.16 4.85 -6.86
CA ILE A 195 -2.22 3.72 -6.83
C ILE A 195 -1.13 3.97 -5.79
N ILE A 196 -1.02 3.05 -4.85
CA ILE A 196 -0.05 3.06 -3.75
C ILE A 196 0.98 1.95 -3.99
N ASN A 197 2.27 2.28 -3.93
CA ASN A 197 3.33 1.28 -4.07
C ASN A 197 3.71 0.66 -2.73
N ASP A 198 3.94 -0.65 -2.73
CA ASP A 198 4.43 -1.43 -1.58
C ASP A 198 5.87 -1.92 -1.86
N PRO A 199 6.88 -1.07 -1.63
CA PRO A 199 8.27 -1.39 -1.92
C PRO A 199 8.81 -2.51 -1.03
N SER A 200 8.27 -2.66 0.18
CA SER A 200 8.69 -3.69 1.14
C SER A 200 8.42 -5.10 0.61
N HIS A 201 7.22 -5.33 0.05
CA HIS A 201 6.88 -6.63 -0.51
C HIS A 201 7.45 -6.86 -1.90
N ILE A 202 7.67 -5.81 -2.70
CA ILE A 202 8.39 -5.92 -3.97
C ILE A 202 9.84 -6.31 -3.72
N GLY A 203 10.55 -5.52 -2.89
CA GLY A 203 11.98 -5.70 -2.63
C GLY A 203 12.31 -6.94 -1.80
N GLY A 204 11.57 -7.15 -0.70
CA GLY A 204 11.83 -8.20 0.28
C GLY A 204 13.12 -8.00 1.09
N ARG A 205 13.78 -6.86 0.94
CA ARG A 205 15.01 -6.44 1.62
C ARG A 205 15.15 -4.93 1.63
N ARG A 206 15.80 -4.40 2.66
CA ARG A 206 15.86 -2.96 2.99
C ARG A 206 16.49 -2.13 1.89
N GLU A 207 17.54 -2.64 1.23
CA GLU A 207 18.33 -1.92 0.23
C GLU A 207 17.53 -1.56 -1.03
N LEU A 208 16.42 -2.25 -1.27
CA LEU A 208 15.57 -1.99 -2.43
C LEU A 208 14.42 -1.03 -2.13
N ILE A 209 14.17 -0.64 -0.87
CA ILE A 209 13.03 0.22 -0.53
C ILE A 209 13.18 1.61 -1.16
N ALA A 210 14.30 2.29 -0.94
CA ALA A 210 14.51 3.64 -1.49
C ALA A 210 14.40 3.70 -3.03
N PRO A 211 15.11 2.84 -3.82
CA PRO A 211 14.97 2.88 -5.27
C PRO A 211 13.57 2.51 -5.76
N LEU A 212 12.84 1.62 -5.06
CA LEU A 212 11.47 1.27 -5.43
C LEU A 212 10.47 2.40 -5.08
N CYS A 213 10.70 3.14 -3.99
CA CYS A 213 9.93 4.34 -3.68
C CYS A 213 10.11 5.39 -4.78
N GLN A 214 11.37 5.68 -5.19
CA GLN A 214 11.64 6.65 -6.25
C GLN A 214 11.02 6.23 -7.58
N GLN A 215 11.14 4.95 -7.94
CA GLN A 215 10.54 4.43 -9.17
C GLN A 215 9.01 4.61 -9.19
N ALA A 216 8.34 4.41 -8.05
CA ALA A 216 6.90 4.65 -7.95
C ALA A 216 6.56 6.13 -8.15
N MET A 217 7.36 7.05 -7.57
CA MET A 217 7.17 8.49 -7.77
C MET A 217 7.41 8.91 -9.23
N ASP A 218 8.42 8.34 -9.88
CA ASP A 218 8.72 8.58 -11.30
C ASP A 218 7.59 8.09 -12.23
N LEU A 219 6.83 7.08 -11.79
CA LEU A 219 5.67 6.54 -12.51
C LEU A 219 4.33 7.24 -12.17
N GLY A 220 4.35 8.28 -11.35
CA GLY A 220 3.17 9.05 -11.01
C GLY A 220 2.25 8.38 -9.97
N PHE A 221 2.73 7.44 -9.17
CA PHE A 221 1.90 6.82 -8.12
C PHE A 221 1.60 7.82 -7.00
N ASP A 222 0.43 7.67 -6.36
CA ASP A 222 -0.10 8.63 -5.38
C ASP A 222 0.52 8.47 -4.00
N GLY A 223 0.95 7.25 -3.65
CA GLY A 223 1.43 6.99 -2.30
C GLY A 223 2.33 5.77 -2.15
N LEU A 224 2.76 5.59 -0.92
CA LEU A 224 3.64 4.51 -0.49
C LEU A 224 3.05 3.80 0.73
N ILE A 225 3.11 2.47 0.77
CA ILE A 225 2.85 1.66 1.96
C ILE A 225 4.12 0.89 2.34
N VAL A 226 4.78 1.29 3.43
CA VAL A 226 6.10 0.78 3.81
C VAL A 226 6.05 0.06 5.14
N GLU A 227 6.70 -1.10 5.21
CA GLU A 227 6.87 -1.81 6.47
C GLU A 227 7.98 -1.16 7.30
N SER A 228 7.58 -0.59 8.44
CA SER A 228 8.47 0.07 9.41
C SER A 228 8.25 -0.46 10.81
N HIS A 229 9.33 -0.70 11.53
CA HIS A 229 9.32 -1.34 12.85
C HIS A 229 10.36 -0.68 13.76
N CYS A 230 10.06 -0.48 15.05
CA CYS A 230 10.98 0.14 16.00
C CYS A 230 12.31 -0.63 16.19
N ASP A 231 12.31 -1.95 15.98
CA ASP A 231 13.50 -2.81 16.00
C ASP A 231 13.32 -3.95 14.96
N PRO A 232 13.56 -3.66 13.66
CA PRO A 232 13.25 -4.59 12.59
C PRO A 232 13.95 -5.95 12.69
N ASP A 233 15.12 -6.00 13.31
CA ASP A 233 15.91 -7.25 13.42
C ASP A 233 15.29 -8.24 14.41
N LYS A 234 14.44 -7.75 15.33
CA LYS A 234 13.67 -8.57 16.28
C LYS A 234 12.24 -8.83 15.84
N ALA A 235 11.81 -8.35 14.67
CA ALA A 235 10.46 -8.56 14.19
C ALA A 235 10.13 -10.05 14.01
N TRP A 236 8.93 -10.44 14.43
CA TRP A 236 8.44 -11.83 14.33
C TRP A 236 8.02 -12.21 12.91
N SER A 237 7.88 -11.24 12.05
CA SER A 237 7.53 -11.45 10.65
C SER A 237 8.30 -10.50 9.72
N ASP A 238 8.73 -11.02 8.58
CA ASP A 238 9.32 -10.27 7.46
C ASP A 238 10.44 -9.26 7.85
N ALA A 239 11.25 -9.59 8.87
CA ALA A 239 12.29 -8.74 9.47
C ALA A 239 13.23 -8.07 8.43
N LYS A 240 13.58 -8.80 7.37
CA LYS A 240 14.58 -8.36 6.39
C LYS A 240 14.13 -7.20 5.51
N GLN A 241 12.82 -6.96 5.39
CA GLN A 241 12.26 -5.94 4.51
C GLN A 241 11.71 -4.72 5.26
N GLN A 242 11.71 -4.74 6.58
CA GLN A 242 11.27 -3.61 7.41
C GLN A 242 12.43 -2.65 7.68
N VAL A 243 12.15 -1.36 7.66
CA VAL A 243 13.09 -0.30 8.04
C VAL A 243 12.68 0.32 9.38
N THR A 244 13.59 1.01 10.05
CA THR A 244 13.23 1.82 11.22
C THR A 244 12.50 3.11 10.78
N PRO A 245 11.70 3.74 11.66
CA PRO A 245 11.01 5.00 11.32
C PRO A 245 11.92 6.13 10.88
N ASP A 246 13.11 6.28 11.47
CA ASP A 246 14.12 7.27 11.09
C ASP A 246 14.72 6.99 9.71
N VAL A 247 14.96 5.71 9.37
CA VAL A 247 15.40 5.32 8.03
C VAL A 247 14.31 5.59 7.00
N LEU A 248 13.04 5.36 7.34
CA LEU A 248 11.93 5.70 6.46
C LEU A 248 11.85 7.20 6.22
N ASP A 249 11.92 8.02 7.25
CA ASP A 249 11.94 9.48 7.15
C ASP A 249 13.08 9.96 6.23
N TYR A 250 14.28 9.41 6.43
CA TYR A 250 15.42 9.70 5.56
C TYR A 250 15.15 9.33 4.09
N ILE A 251 14.58 8.16 3.83
CA ILE A 251 14.21 7.74 2.46
C ILE A 251 13.22 8.73 1.85
N LEU A 252 12.17 9.11 2.59
CA LEU A 252 11.15 10.03 2.12
C LEU A 252 11.72 11.42 1.80
N SER A 253 12.66 11.90 2.62
CA SER A 253 13.33 13.19 2.41
C SER A 253 14.19 13.26 1.14
N LEU A 254 14.61 12.11 0.63
CA LEU A 254 15.43 12.01 -0.59
C LEU A 254 14.59 11.88 -1.87
N LEU A 255 13.27 11.66 -1.76
CA LEU A 255 12.43 11.46 -2.93
C LEU A 255 12.31 12.72 -3.77
N VAL A 256 12.50 12.56 -5.06
CA VAL A 256 12.26 13.60 -6.05
C VAL A 256 10.85 13.42 -6.60
N ILE A 257 9.96 14.32 -6.25
CA ILE A 257 8.59 14.36 -6.79
C ILE A 257 8.59 15.29 -8.00
N ARG A 258 8.24 14.74 -9.16
CA ARG A 258 8.15 15.51 -10.41
C ARG A 258 6.72 15.97 -10.62
N ASP A 259 6.56 17.22 -11.03
CA ASP A 259 5.26 17.75 -11.44
C ASP A 259 4.79 17.05 -12.71
N GLU A 260 3.53 16.64 -12.74
CA GLU A 260 2.94 15.97 -13.92
C GLU A 260 2.68 16.92 -15.09
N THR A 261 2.80 18.23 -14.88
CA THR A 261 2.57 19.24 -15.92
C THR A 261 3.81 19.39 -16.81
N VAL A 262 4.07 18.42 -17.67
CA VAL A 262 4.86 18.67 -18.87
C VAL A 262 3.93 19.42 -19.85
N THR A 263 4.00 20.76 -19.82
CA THR A 263 3.28 21.57 -20.81
C THR A 263 3.78 21.19 -22.21
N THR A 264 2.87 21.23 -23.21
CA THR A 264 3.25 20.97 -24.60
C THR A 264 4.43 21.83 -25.04
N GLU A 265 4.55 23.04 -24.49
CA GLU A 265 5.67 23.97 -24.70
C GLU A 265 7.00 23.42 -24.10
N GLY A 266 6.98 22.80 -22.93
CA GLY A 266 8.16 22.18 -22.33
C GLY A 266 8.68 21.00 -23.16
N ILE A 267 7.80 20.18 -23.72
CA ILE A 267 8.17 19.07 -24.63
C ILE A 267 8.80 19.63 -25.92
N VAL A 268 8.26 20.69 -26.49
CA VAL A 268 8.80 21.33 -27.70
C VAL A 268 10.18 21.93 -27.44
N GLN A 269 10.41 22.54 -26.26
CA GLN A 269 11.74 23.05 -25.91
C GLN A 269 12.77 21.93 -25.68
N LEU A 270 12.40 20.86 -24.99
CA LEU A 270 13.27 19.67 -24.80
C LEU A 270 13.62 19.01 -26.14
N ARG A 271 12.68 18.88 -27.07
CA ARG A 271 12.96 18.37 -28.42
C ARG A 271 13.94 19.25 -29.17
N LYS A 272 13.77 20.59 -29.15
CA LYS A 272 14.75 21.50 -29.75
C LYS A 272 16.16 21.34 -29.17
N GLN A 273 16.28 21.22 -27.86
CA GLN A 273 17.59 21.00 -27.21
C GLN A 273 18.23 19.66 -27.62
N ILE A 274 17.45 18.60 -27.77
CA ILE A 274 17.93 17.30 -28.26
C ILE A 274 18.40 17.45 -29.70
N ASP A 275 17.61 18.06 -30.59
CA ASP A 275 17.96 18.30 -31.98
C ASP A 275 19.24 19.15 -32.14
N GLU A 276 19.43 20.16 -31.27
CA GLU A 276 20.66 20.99 -31.24
C GLU A 276 21.88 20.16 -30.81
N ILE A 277 21.74 19.25 -29.84
CA ILE A 277 22.85 18.37 -29.40
C ILE A 277 23.20 17.36 -30.49
N ASP A 278 22.21 16.79 -31.15
CA ASP A 278 22.43 15.82 -32.22
C ASP A 278 23.06 16.46 -33.47
N ASN A 279 22.75 17.72 -33.76
CA ASN A 279 23.36 18.47 -34.86
C ASN A 279 24.80 18.94 -34.56
N GLN A 280 25.26 18.86 -33.30
CA GLN A 280 26.64 19.19 -32.90
C GLN A 280 27.57 17.96 -32.88
N ARG A 281 27.08 16.79 -33.16
CA ARG A 281 27.81 15.53 -33.29
C ARG A 281 28.06 15.17 -34.76
#